data_207b4febb3dc2e202f0b9da5b605b765
#
_entry.id   207b4febb3dc2e202f0b9da5b605b765
#
_cell.length_a   1.000
_cell.length_b   1.000
_cell.length_c   1.000
_cell.angle_alpha   90.00
_cell.angle_beta   90.00
_cell.angle_gamma   90.00
#
_symmetry.space_group_name_H-M   'P 1'
#
loop_
_entity.id
_entity.type
_entity.pdbx_description
1 polymer ?
#
loop_
_entity_poly.entity_id
_entity_poly.type
_entity_poly.pdbx_seq_one_letter_code
_entity_poly.pdbx_strand_id
1 'polypeptide(L)'
;MIAEPQQVVANYAHALDELNVPELEAILTEDTTWTFTMPGQRVLGPVAGRAAVLDFIRDGHTAQTGRVRHHLGNVVVTTTDAATAEARAYLVQTRNTGESIQMISTGVYTFGLRRSDGGWRIAELTLTLDNAF
;
A
#
# COMPACT_ATOMS: atom_id res chain seq x y z
N MET A 1 -18.16 -11.50 6.61
CA MET A 1 -16.87 -11.85 7.24
C MET A 1 -16.04 -10.59 7.40
N ILE A 2 -15.46 -10.40 8.58
CA ILE A 2 -14.57 -9.28 8.85
C ILE A 2 -13.18 -9.65 8.34
N ALA A 3 -12.59 -8.81 7.49
CA ALA A 3 -11.23 -9.06 7.00
C ALA A 3 -10.22 -8.91 8.14
N GLU A 4 -9.33 -9.89 8.27
CA GLU A 4 -8.21 -9.80 9.19
C GLU A 4 -7.15 -8.83 8.64
N PRO A 5 -6.27 -8.29 9.49
CA PRO A 5 -5.23 -7.36 9.02
C PRO A 5 -4.38 -7.87 7.86
N GLN A 6 -3.99 -9.15 7.89
CA GLN A 6 -3.21 -9.74 6.79
C GLN A 6 -3.98 -9.73 5.48
N GLN A 7 -5.29 -9.98 5.53
CA GLN A 7 -6.14 -9.96 4.34
C GLN A 7 -6.24 -8.55 3.77
N VAL A 8 -6.29 -7.53 4.61
CA VAL A 8 -6.32 -6.13 4.17
C VAL A 8 -5.03 -5.77 3.44
N VAL A 9 -3.88 -6.20 3.93
CA VAL A 9 -2.59 -5.98 3.27
C VAL A 9 -2.58 -6.61 1.88
N ALA A 10 -3.03 -7.86 1.76
CA ALA A 10 -3.11 -8.55 0.48
C ALA A 10 -4.10 -7.88 -0.47
N ASN A 11 -5.26 -7.50 0.03
CA ASN A 11 -6.29 -6.81 -0.76
C ASN A 11 -5.76 -5.47 -1.29
N TYR A 12 -4.98 -4.76 -0.49
CA TYR A 12 -4.38 -3.50 -0.92
C TYR A 12 -3.47 -3.71 -2.13
N ALA A 13 -2.58 -4.70 -2.09
CA ALA A 13 -1.67 -4.97 -3.19
C ALA A 13 -2.41 -5.29 -4.49
N HIS A 14 -3.43 -6.15 -4.44
CA HIS A 14 -4.25 -6.47 -5.60
C HIS A 14 -5.01 -5.26 -6.12
N ALA A 15 -5.66 -4.52 -5.22
CA ALA A 15 -6.46 -3.36 -5.61
C ALA A 15 -5.59 -2.26 -6.21
N LEU A 16 -4.37 -2.08 -5.68
CA LEU A 16 -3.40 -1.13 -6.21
C LEU A 16 -2.99 -1.51 -7.63
N ASP A 17 -2.60 -2.76 -7.85
CA ASP A 17 -2.11 -3.23 -9.15
C ASP A 17 -3.20 -3.20 -10.22
N GLU A 18 -4.43 -3.51 -9.83
CA GLU A 18 -5.57 -3.58 -10.75
C GLU A 18 -6.31 -2.24 -10.87
N LEU A 19 -5.92 -1.24 -10.09
CA LEU A 19 -6.64 0.03 -9.93
C LEU A 19 -8.14 -0.22 -9.62
N ASN A 20 -8.38 -1.10 -8.67
CA ASN A 20 -9.74 -1.40 -8.21
C ASN A 20 -10.17 -0.34 -7.19
N VAL A 21 -10.69 0.77 -7.69
CA VAL A 21 -11.05 1.93 -6.86
C VAL A 21 -12.10 1.60 -5.82
N PRO A 22 -13.20 0.89 -6.13
CA PRO A 22 -14.17 0.52 -5.08
C PRO A 22 -13.55 -0.26 -3.93
N GLU A 23 -12.63 -1.19 -4.21
CA GLU A 23 -11.94 -1.94 -3.15
C GLU A 23 -11.00 -1.05 -2.36
N LEU A 24 -10.26 -0.16 -3.02
CA LEU A 24 -9.40 0.81 -2.34
C LEU A 24 -10.21 1.71 -1.41
N GLU A 25 -11.37 2.20 -1.86
CA GLU A 25 -12.25 2.99 -1.01
C GLU A 25 -12.73 2.20 0.22
N ALA A 26 -12.99 0.92 0.05
CA ALA A 26 -13.48 0.06 1.13
C ALA A 26 -12.43 -0.20 2.21
N ILE A 27 -11.14 -0.26 1.84
CA ILE A 27 -10.06 -0.62 2.77
C ILE A 27 -9.26 0.59 3.28
N LEU A 28 -9.51 1.79 2.76
CA LEU A 28 -8.87 3.01 3.24
C LEU A 28 -9.83 3.80 4.11
N THR A 29 -9.36 4.32 5.26
CA THR A 29 -10.19 5.22 6.06
C THR A 29 -10.35 6.55 5.32
N GLU A 30 -11.41 7.30 5.67
CA GLU A 30 -11.65 8.61 5.05
C GLU A 30 -10.49 9.57 5.28
N ASP A 31 -9.85 9.49 6.45
CA ASP A 31 -8.71 10.33 6.83
C ASP A 31 -7.34 9.66 6.60
N THR A 32 -7.29 8.63 5.80
CA THR A 32 -6.05 7.88 5.53
C THR A 32 -4.93 8.79 5.04
N THR A 33 -3.69 8.42 5.38
CA THR A 33 -2.50 9.15 4.91
C THR A 33 -1.54 8.19 4.23
N TRP A 34 -0.79 8.71 3.28
CA TRP A 34 0.20 7.95 2.56
C TRP A 34 1.51 8.73 2.50
N THR A 35 2.62 8.07 2.87
CA THR A 35 3.96 8.66 2.89
C THR A 35 4.93 7.74 2.17
N PHE A 36 5.76 8.34 1.34
CA PHE A 36 6.76 7.62 0.55
C PHE A 36 8.15 8.16 0.87
N THR A 37 9.07 7.27 1.22
CA THR A 37 10.45 7.62 1.54
C THR A 37 11.41 6.83 0.66
N MET A 38 12.38 7.53 0.10
CA MET A 38 13.42 6.94 -0.73
C MET A 38 14.78 7.45 -0.25
N PRO A 39 15.78 6.56 -0.04
CA PRO A 39 17.08 6.99 0.48
C PRO A 39 17.72 8.10 -0.36
N GLY A 40 18.28 9.10 0.32
CA GLY A 40 18.94 10.23 -0.32
C GLY A 40 18.00 11.22 -1.00
N GLN A 41 16.69 11.03 -0.87
CA GLN A 41 15.69 11.89 -1.48
C GLN A 41 14.74 12.47 -0.44
N ARG A 42 13.98 13.48 -0.86
CA ARG A 42 12.95 14.07 -0.01
C ARG A 42 11.86 13.07 0.29
N VAL A 43 11.34 13.10 1.52
CA VAL A 43 10.11 12.39 1.86
C VAL A 43 8.95 13.02 1.07
N LEU A 44 8.17 12.17 0.39
CA LEU A 44 6.98 12.59 -0.32
C LEU A 44 5.77 12.33 0.57
N GLY A 45 5.00 13.36 0.84
CA GLY A 45 3.81 13.28 1.67
C GLY A 45 4.05 13.81 3.09
N PRO A 46 3.14 13.52 4.04
CA PRO A 46 1.98 12.66 3.84
C PRO A 46 0.94 13.26 2.88
N VAL A 47 0.46 12.41 1.98
CA VAL A 47 -0.74 12.71 1.19
C VAL A 47 -1.91 12.42 2.13
N ALA A 48 -2.75 13.40 2.41
CA ALA A 48 -3.77 13.30 3.44
C ALA A 48 -5.17 13.24 2.86
N GLY A 49 -5.96 12.29 3.35
CA GLY A 49 -7.34 12.07 2.95
C GLY A 49 -7.48 11.04 1.85
N ARG A 50 -8.53 10.23 1.94
CA ARG A 50 -8.77 9.13 1.00
C ARG A 50 -8.85 9.61 -0.46
N ALA A 51 -9.56 10.71 -0.72
CA ALA A 51 -9.69 11.24 -2.07
C ALA A 51 -8.33 11.62 -2.67
N ALA A 52 -7.46 12.30 -1.90
CA ALA A 52 -6.14 12.68 -2.36
C ALA A 52 -5.23 11.46 -2.55
N VAL A 53 -5.33 10.47 -1.67
CA VAL A 53 -4.56 9.21 -1.80
C VAL A 53 -4.99 8.45 -3.05
N LEU A 54 -6.28 8.38 -3.33
CA LEU A 54 -6.79 7.74 -4.55
C LEU A 54 -6.32 8.44 -5.82
N ASP A 55 -6.32 9.77 -5.83
CA ASP A 55 -5.80 10.54 -6.96
C ASP A 55 -4.32 10.26 -7.18
N PHE A 56 -3.55 10.21 -6.10
CA PHE A 56 -2.12 9.87 -6.15
C PHE A 56 -1.90 8.46 -6.74
N ILE A 57 -2.71 7.48 -6.31
CA ILE A 57 -2.64 6.11 -6.82
C ILE A 57 -3.00 6.07 -8.32
N ARG A 58 -4.06 6.77 -8.74
CA ARG A 58 -4.44 6.84 -10.15
C ARG A 58 -3.33 7.43 -11.02
N ASP A 59 -2.72 8.51 -10.56
CA ASP A 59 -1.63 9.17 -11.29
C ASP A 59 -0.44 8.22 -11.44
N GLY A 60 -0.07 7.54 -10.36
CA GLY A 60 1.00 6.55 -10.38
C GLY A 60 0.71 5.39 -11.33
N HIS A 61 -0.52 4.89 -11.31
CA HIS A 61 -0.93 3.79 -12.18
C HIS A 61 -0.91 4.21 -13.66
N THR A 62 -1.37 5.41 -13.96
CA THR A 62 -1.35 5.95 -15.33
C THR A 62 0.07 6.13 -15.86
N ALA A 63 1.01 6.48 -14.99
CA ALA A 63 2.40 6.68 -15.36
C ALA A 63 3.19 5.37 -15.55
N GLN A 64 2.63 4.23 -15.16
CA GLN A 64 3.29 2.94 -15.29
C GLN A 64 3.46 2.52 -16.74
N THR A 65 4.59 1.87 -17.04
CA THR A 65 4.82 1.19 -18.30
C THR A 65 4.94 -0.31 -18.03
N GLY A 66 4.34 -1.12 -18.89
CA GLY A 66 4.28 -2.56 -18.69
C GLY A 66 3.30 -2.95 -17.58
N ARG A 67 3.37 -4.19 -17.14
CA ARG A 67 2.54 -4.70 -16.06
C ARG A 67 3.34 -4.70 -14.76
N VAL A 68 3.00 -3.81 -13.86
CA VAL A 68 3.64 -3.70 -12.56
C VAL A 68 2.84 -4.51 -11.53
N ARG A 69 3.56 -5.24 -10.68
CA ARG A 69 2.95 -5.96 -9.54
C ARG A 69 3.72 -5.67 -8.27
N HIS A 70 2.97 -5.46 -7.19
CA HIS A 70 3.49 -5.28 -5.85
C HIS A 70 3.34 -6.60 -5.10
N HIS A 71 4.46 -7.22 -4.75
CA HIS A 71 4.49 -8.46 -3.98
C HIS A 71 4.79 -8.11 -2.54
N LEU A 72 3.81 -8.27 -1.65
CA LEU A 72 3.95 -7.98 -0.23
C LEU A 72 4.03 -9.29 0.53
N GLY A 73 5.16 -9.51 1.16
CA GLY A 73 5.43 -10.75 1.88
C GLY A 73 6.01 -10.51 3.26
N ASN A 74 6.26 -11.58 4.00
CA ASN A 74 6.80 -11.52 5.35
C ASN A 74 5.98 -10.57 6.23
N VAL A 75 4.65 -10.72 6.18
CA VAL A 75 3.72 -9.84 6.89
C VAL A 75 3.77 -10.14 8.38
N VAL A 76 4.02 -9.12 9.18
CA VAL A 76 3.97 -9.20 10.65
C VAL A 76 2.90 -8.23 11.13
N VAL A 77 1.97 -8.75 11.93
CA VAL A 77 0.90 -7.95 12.52
C VAL A 77 1.11 -7.85 14.01
N THR A 78 1.10 -6.63 14.54
CA THR A 78 1.13 -6.34 15.96
C THR A 78 -0.17 -5.65 16.33
N THR A 79 -0.97 -6.30 17.17
CA THR A 79 -2.23 -5.73 17.65
C THR A 79 -1.94 -4.88 18.88
N THR A 80 -2.26 -3.59 18.81
CA THR A 80 -2.07 -2.68 19.93
C THR A 80 -3.22 -2.79 20.94
N ASP A 81 -4.44 -2.87 20.40
CA ASP A 81 -5.67 -3.08 21.18
C ASP A 81 -6.76 -3.65 20.25
N ALA A 82 -8.01 -3.72 20.76
CA ALA A 82 -9.11 -4.30 19.97
C ALA A 82 -9.47 -3.47 18.72
N ALA A 83 -9.07 -2.21 18.67
CA ALA A 83 -9.45 -1.27 17.61
C ALA A 83 -8.30 -0.85 16.70
N THR A 84 -7.05 -1.13 17.08
CA THR A 84 -5.87 -0.70 16.31
C THR A 84 -4.85 -1.83 16.19
N ALA A 85 -4.18 -1.84 15.04
CA ALA A 85 -3.10 -2.78 14.76
C ALA A 85 -2.09 -2.12 13.85
N GLU A 86 -0.88 -2.67 13.83
CA GLU A 86 0.15 -2.30 12.87
C GLU A 86 0.55 -3.55 12.09
N ALA A 87 0.71 -3.40 10.79
CA ALA A 87 1.26 -4.45 9.94
C ALA A 87 2.50 -3.93 9.22
N ARG A 88 3.48 -4.81 9.08
CA ARG A 88 4.69 -4.54 8.28
C ARG A 88 4.82 -5.64 7.25
N ALA A 89 5.25 -5.27 6.06
CA ALA A 89 5.45 -6.23 4.98
C ALA A 89 6.64 -5.80 4.12
N TYR A 90 7.36 -6.77 3.58
CA TYR A 90 8.38 -6.46 2.57
C TYR A 90 7.72 -6.32 1.21
N LEU A 91 8.22 -5.35 0.44
CA LEU A 91 7.82 -5.13 -0.95
C LEU A 91 8.89 -5.69 -1.87
N VAL A 92 8.45 -6.43 -2.88
CA VAL A 92 9.18 -6.64 -4.13
C VAL A 92 8.28 -6.15 -5.25
N GLN A 93 8.76 -5.20 -6.03
CA GLN A 93 8.00 -4.64 -7.14
C GLN A 93 8.61 -5.10 -8.46
N THR A 94 7.78 -5.69 -9.31
CA THR A 94 8.22 -6.23 -10.60
C THR A 94 7.49 -5.55 -11.75
N ARG A 95 8.11 -5.55 -12.92
CA ARG A 95 7.51 -5.08 -14.17
C ARG A 95 7.67 -6.15 -15.24
N ASN A 96 6.56 -6.51 -15.88
CA ASN A 96 6.60 -7.33 -17.09
C ASN A 96 6.46 -6.40 -18.30
N THR A 97 7.50 -6.38 -19.14
CA THR A 97 7.55 -5.50 -20.33
C THR A 97 6.89 -6.14 -21.56
N GLY A 98 6.47 -7.41 -21.45
CA GLY A 98 6.03 -8.22 -22.59
C GLY A 98 7.15 -9.11 -23.13
N GLU A 99 8.40 -8.79 -22.84
CA GLU A 99 9.57 -9.56 -23.27
C GLU A 99 10.35 -10.13 -22.08
N SER A 100 10.34 -9.41 -20.97
CA SER A 100 11.07 -9.82 -19.76
C SER A 100 10.37 -9.35 -18.51
N ILE A 101 10.74 -9.95 -17.39
CA ILE A 101 10.29 -9.53 -16.08
C ILE A 101 11.48 -8.89 -15.37
N GLN A 102 11.30 -7.64 -14.91
CA GLN A 102 12.33 -6.86 -14.26
C GLN A 102 11.96 -6.66 -12.80
N MET A 103 12.95 -6.74 -11.91
CA MET A 103 12.79 -6.29 -10.54
C MET A 103 13.02 -4.78 -10.52
N ILE A 104 12.02 -4.00 -10.08
CA ILE A 104 12.10 -2.54 -10.08
C ILE A 104 12.66 -2.03 -8.76
N SER A 105 12.12 -2.51 -7.64
CA SER A 105 12.49 -2.02 -6.33
C SER A 105 12.14 -3.03 -5.24
N THR A 106 12.74 -2.83 -4.08
CA THR A 106 12.36 -3.51 -2.84
C THR A 106 12.20 -2.46 -1.75
N GLY A 107 11.49 -2.80 -0.69
CA GLY A 107 11.27 -1.89 0.42
C GLY A 107 10.43 -2.49 1.52
N VAL A 108 9.98 -1.63 2.42
CA VAL A 108 9.14 -2.00 3.54
C VAL A 108 7.88 -1.12 3.54
N TYR A 109 6.74 -1.77 3.58
CA TYR A 109 5.46 -1.12 3.86
C TYR A 109 5.16 -1.21 5.35
N THR A 110 4.66 -0.13 5.92
CA THR A 110 4.08 -0.09 7.26
C THR A 110 2.65 0.40 7.15
N PHE A 111 1.72 -0.36 7.73
CA PHE A 111 0.29 -0.08 7.72
C PHE A 111 -0.18 0.19 9.14
N GLY A 112 -0.72 1.37 9.40
CA GLY A 112 -1.49 1.62 10.61
C GLY A 112 -2.95 1.29 10.30
N LEU A 113 -3.52 0.36 11.05
CA LEU A 113 -4.85 -0.17 10.79
C LEU A 113 -5.81 0.21 11.92
N ARG A 114 -7.05 0.54 11.56
CA ARG A 114 -8.14 0.77 12.50
C ARG A 114 -9.29 -0.17 12.19
N ARG A 115 -9.87 -0.70 13.25
CA ARG A 115 -11.08 -1.51 13.15
C ARG A 115 -12.30 -0.62 13.34
N SER A 116 -13.22 -0.73 12.40
CA SER A 116 -14.49 -0.03 12.43
C SER A 116 -15.59 -0.99 11.98
N ASP A 117 -16.82 -0.50 11.90
CA ASP A 117 -17.94 -1.30 11.40
C ASP A 117 -17.57 -1.89 10.03
N GLY A 118 -17.62 -3.21 9.91
CA GLY A 118 -17.31 -3.91 8.67
C GLY A 118 -15.87 -4.36 8.52
N GLY A 119 -14.98 -4.10 9.49
CA GLY A 119 -13.64 -4.69 9.50
C GLY A 119 -12.50 -3.71 9.64
N TRP A 120 -11.31 -4.19 9.35
CA TRP A 120 -10.07 -3.43 9.44
C TRP A 120 -9.88 -2.56 8.20
N ARG A 121 -9.38 -1.33 8.40
CA ARG A 121 -9.07 -0.39 7.33
C ARG A 121 -7.73 0.28 7.56
N ILE A 122 -7.09 0.70 6.48
CA ILE A 122 -5.79 1.35 6.50
C ILE A 122 -5.99 2.83 6.82
N ALA A 123 -5.45 3.26 7.97
CA ALA A 123 -5.46 4.66 8.38
C ALA A 123 -4.16 5.38 8.03
N GLU A 124 -3.04 4.66 8.06
CA GLU A 124 -1.73 5.20 7.71
C GLU A 124 -0.99 4.19 6.86
N LEU A 125 -0.37 4.67 5.81
CA LEU A 125 0.42 3.84 4.92
C LEU A 125 1.75 4.54 4.67
N THR A 126 2.84 3.84 4.97
CA THR A 126 4.19 4.33 4.71
C THR A 126 4.95 3.31 3.88
N LEU A 127 5.56 3.76 2.81
CA LEU A 127 6.47 2.95 2.01
C LEU A 127 7.87 3.54 2.13
N THR A 128 8.82 2.71 2.55
CA THR A 128 10.22 3.08 2.57
C THR A 128 10.97 2.17 1.60
N LEU A 129 11.47 2.71 0.50
CA LEU A 129 12.27 1.95 -0.46
C LEU A 129 13.69 1.74 0.06
N ASP A 130 14.30 0.61 -0.30
CA ASP A 130 15.67 0.29 0.09
C ASP A 130 16.68 1.11 -0.70
N ASN A 131 16.36 1.44 -1.96
CA ASN A 131 17.24 2.20 -2.86
C ASN A 131 16.43 3.23 -3.62
N ALA A 132 17.11 4.28 -4.07
CA ALA A 132 16.56 5.20 -5.06
C ALA A 132 16.43 4.47 -6.42
N PHE A 133 15.48 4.93 -7.20
CA PHE A 133 15.33 4.44 -8.57
C PHE A 133 16.48 4.87 -9.45
#